data_344e3d3ade268f94fa152f160b27a7b5
#
_entry.id   344e3d3ade268f94fa152f160b27a7b5
#
_cell.length_a   1.000
_cell.length_b   1.000
_cell.length_c   1.000
_cell.angle_alpha   90.00
_cell.angle_beta   90.00
_cell.angle_gamma   90.00
#
_symmetry.space_group_name_H-M   'P 1'
#
loop_
_entity.id
_entity.type
_entity.pdbx_description
1 polymer ?
#
loop_
_entity_poly.entity_id
_entity_poly.type
_entity_poly.pdbx_seq_one_letter_code
_entity_poly.pdbx_strand_id
1 'polypeptide(L)'
;MTTPTLEPVIFGERPLRIDDVLALANRQAPTQLQGDPQFRQRIAKGAQFLDSLLDKEGVIYGVTTGYGDSCVVAVPLHHVEALPRHLYTFHGCGLGKLLDAQATRAVLAARLQSLCQGVSGVRVELLERLQAFLEHDILPLIPEEGSVGASGDLTPLSYVAATLSGEREVMYRGERRQAADVHRELGWQPLVLRPKEALALMNGTAVMTGLACLAYARAEYLLQLATRITALNVVALQGNPEHFDERLFAAKPHPGQMQVAAWLRKDLAIDAPTAPLHRLQDRYSLRCAPHVLGVLADSLNWLRSFIEIELNSANDNPIIDAEAERVLHGGHFYGGHIAFAMDSLKNLVANVADLLDRQLALLVDERYNHGLPSNLSGATADRAMLNHGFKAVQIGASAWTAEALKNTMPASVFSRSTECHNQDKVSMGTIAARDAIRVLELTEQVAAATLLAANQGVWLRAQAEDARPLPPALAAMHEALGEDFPPVIEDRALEGELRLCLQRIAAQHWRLHA
;
A
#
# COMPACT_ATOMS: atom_id res chain seq x y z
N MET A 1 -11.95 -16.98 12.40
CA MET A 1 -10.49 -16.72 12.36
C MET A 1 -9.91 -17.64 11.30
N THR A 2 -9.34 -17.11 10.23
CA THR A 2 -8.64 -17.89 9.20
C THR A 2 -7.37 -18.46 9.82
N THR A 3 -7.14 -19.75 9.69
CA THR A 3 -5.87 -20.38 10.10
C THR A 3 -4.77 -19.87 9.18
N PRO A 4 -3.60 -19.46 9.71
CA PRO A 4 -2.46 -19.10 8.87
C PRO A 4 -2.10 -20.25 7.91
N THR A 5 -1.84 -19.92 6.65
CA THR A 5 -1.56 -20.89 5.58
C THR A 5 -0.13 -20.85 5.10
N LEU A 6 0.62 -19.81 5.47
CA LEU A 6 2.02 -19.59 5.10
C LEU A 6 2.95 -19.92 6.26
N GLU A 7 4.23 -20.13 5.93
CA GLU A 7 5.30 -20.28 6.91
C GLU A 7 5.41 -19.05 7.82
N PRO A 8 5.87 -19.20 9.08
CA PRO A 8 6.03 -18.09 9.99
C PRO A 8 6.98 -17.00 9.45
N VAL A 9 6.60 -15.75 9.65
CA VAL A 9 7.52 -14.62 9.45
C VAL A 9 8.34 -14.44 10.72
N ILE A 10 9.67 -14.67 10.61
CA ILE A 10 10.60 -14.63 11.75
C ILE A 10 11.37 -13.31 11.71
N PHE A 11 11.01 -12.41 12.63
CA PHE A 11 11.67 -11.12 12.77
C PHE A 11 13.10 -11.26 13.31
N GLY A 12 14.04 -10.56 12.67
CA GLY A 12 15.45 -10.57 13.04
C GLY A 12 16.27 -11.72 12.44
N GLU A 13 15.65 -12.66 11.69
CA GLU A 13 16.36 -13.77 11.02
C GLU A 13 16.93 -13.31 9.67
N ARG A 14 16.13 -12.66 8.86
CA ARG A 14 16.48 -12.17 7.53
C ARG A 14 15.81 -10.81 7.24
N PRO A 15 16.27 -10.09 6.22
CA PRO A 15 15.52 -8.94 5.72
C PRO A 15 14.11 -9.35 5.31
N LEU A 16 13.11 -8.60 5.75
CA LEU A 16 11.72 -8.79 5.32
C LEU A 16 11.53 -8.24 3.91
N ARG A 17 10.63 -8.88 3.17
CA ARG A 17 10.12 -8.41 1.89
C ARG A 17 8.75 -7.77 2.07
N ILE A 18 8.30 -7.04 1.07
CA ILE A 18 6.92 -6.51 1.03
C ILE A 18 5.93 -7.66 1.21
N ASP A 19 6.16 -8.81 0.58
CA ASP A 19 5.29 -9.98 0.66
C ASP A 19 5.14 -10.53 2.10
N ASP A 20 6.19 -10.47 2.92
CA ASP A 20 6.13 -10.83 4.34
C ASP A 20 5.20 -9.89 5.12
N VAL A 21 5.31 -8.58 4.87
CA VAL A 21 4.44 -7.57 5.48
C VAL A 21 2.98 -7.79 5.08
N LEU A 22 2.72 -8.13 3.82
CA LEU A 22 1.37 -8.44 3.34
C LEU A 22 0.80 -9.69 3.98
N ALA A 23 1.61 -10.75 4.12
CA ALA A 23 1.19 -11.98 4.77
C ALA A 23 0.78 -11.73 6.24
N LEU A 24 1.53 -10.88 6.95
CA LEU A 24 1.19 -10.46 8.32
C LEU A 24 -0.04 -9.55 8.35
N ALA A 25 -0.11 -8.56 7.47
CA ALA A 25 -1.21 -7.61 7.38
C ALA A 25 -2.55 -8.32 7.10
N ASN A 26 -2.53 -9.39 6.31
CA ASN A 26 -3.69 -10.24 5.97
C ASN A 26 -3.90 -11.42 6.92
N ARG A 27 -3.08 -11.58 7.96
CA ARG A 27 -3.13 -12.72 8.90
C ARG A 27 -2.96 -14.08 8.21
N GLN A 28 -2.18 -14.14 7.15
CA GLN A 28 -1.89 -15.36 6.40
C GLN A 28 -0.67 -16.12 6.93
N ALA A 29 0.21 -15.43 7.67
CA ALA A 29 1.37 -16.02 8.31
C ALA A 29 1.36 -15.74 9.82
N PRO A 30 1.81 -16.70 10.67
CA PRO A 30 2.06 -16.43 12.08
C PRO A 30 3.34 -15.59 12.25
N THR A 31 3.48 -14.94 13.40
CA THR A 31 4.66 -14.13 13.72
C THR A 31 5.55 -14.83 14.72
N GLN A 32 6.86 -14.71 14.54
CA GLN A 32 7.84 -15.19 15.51
C GLN A 32 9.00 -14.18 15.63
N LEU A 33 9.61 -14.13 16.78
CA LEU A 33 10.87 -13.43 16.99
C LEU A 33 12.01 -14.45 16.91
N GLN A 34 13.14 -14.08 16.29
CA GLN A 34 14.31 -14.93 16.19
C GLN A 34 14.71 -15.47 17.57
N GLY A 35 14.80 -16.80 17.66
CA GLY A 35 15.09 -17.51 18.90
C GLY A 35 16.59 -17.65 19.22
N ASP A 36 17.47 -17.31 18.29
CA ASP A 36 18.93 -17.45 18.45
C ASP A 36 19.43 -16.65 19.66
N PRO A 37 20.17 -17.26 20.58
CA PRO A 37 20.80 -16.57 21.71
C PRO A 37 21.70 -15.41 21.29
N GLN A 38 22.37 -15.48 20.14
CA GLN A 38 23.21 -14.37 19.64
C GLN A 38 22.39 -13.17 19.24
N PHE A 39 21.24 -13.38 18.60
CA PHE A 39 20.30 -12.30 18.30
C PHE A 39 19.85 -11.60 19.60
N ARG A 40 19.39 -12.38 20.59
CA ARG A 40 18.92 -11.84 21.89
C ARG A 40 20.06 -11.10 22.62
N GLN A 41 21.26 -11.62 22.59
CA GLN A 41 22.43 -11.01 23.21
C GLN A 41 22.78 -9.67 22.53
N ARG A 42 22.72 -9.60 21.19
CA ARG A 42 22.94 -8.37 20.44
C ARG A 42 21.95 -7.27 20.83
N ILE A 43 20.64 -7.59 20.91
CA ILE A 43 19.62 -6.64 21.38
C ILE A 43 19.90 -6.18 22.82
N ALA A 44 20.12 -7.14 23.73
CA ALA A 44 20.36 -6.85 25.15
C ALA A 44 21.62 -6.00 25.38
N LYS A 45 22.67 -6.20 24.60
CA LYS A 45 23.94 -5.44 24.70
C LYS A 45 23.72 -3.94 24.53
N GLY A 46 22.83 -3.54 23.59
CA GLY A 46 22.47 -2.12 23.39
C GLY A 46 21.82 -1.49 24.60
N ALA A 47 20.85 -2.19 25.21
CA ALA A 47 20.19 -1.72 26.42
C ALA A 47 21.14 -1.65 27.62
N GLN A 48 21.99 -2.68 27.81
CA GLN A 48 23.00 -2.71 28.88
C GLN A 48 24.04 -1.58 28.74
N PHE A 49 24.43 -1.28 27.49
CA PHE A 49 25.34 -0.16 27.26
C PHE A 49 24.72 1.17 27.66
N LEU A 50 23.43 1.40 27.34
CA LEU A 50 22.69 2.60 27.80
C LEU A 50 22.60 2.67 29.31
N ASP A 51 22.28 1.56 29.99
CA ASP A 51 22.25 1.51 31.46
C ASP A 51 23.62 1.92 32.06
N SER A 52 24.70 1.40 31.49
CA SER A 52 26.07 1.74 31.92
C SER A 52 26.46 3.22 31.70
N LEU A 53 25.90 3.85 30.67
CA LEU A 53 26.10 5.27 30.40
C LEU A 53 25.31 6.15 31.39
N LEU A 54 24.09 5.75 31.74
CA LEU A 54 23.28 6.42 32.74
C LEU A 54 23.95 6.41 34.11
N ASP A 55 24.52 5.26 34.50
CA ASP A 55 25.28 5.13 35.75
C ASP A 55 26.52 6.03 35.80
N LYS A 56 27.11 6.36 34.66
CA LYS A 56 28.26 7.25 34.50
C LYS A 56 27.88 8.73 34.28
N GLU A 57 26.60 9.10 34.46
CA GLU A 57 26.07 10.43 34.21
C GLU A 57 26.36 10.95 32.78
N GLY A 58 26.30 10.07 31.79
CA GLY A 58 26.53 10.39 30.37
C GLY A 58 25.43 11.29 29.79
N VAL A 59 25.80 12.14 28.82
CA VAL A 59 24.83 12.98 28.09
C VAL A 59 24.30 12.16 26.91
N ILE A 60 23.02 11.81 26.93
CA ILE A 60 22.34 11.02 25.89
C ILE A 60 21.08 11.78 25.46
N TYR A 61 20.99 12.11 24.16
CA TYR A 61 19.82 12.79 23.60
C TYR A 61 18.51 12.02 23.88
N GLY A 62 17.52 12.75 24.39
CA GLY A 62 16.20 12.19 24.69
C GLY A 62 16.19 11.15 25.81
N VAL A 63 17.27 11.06 26.59
CA VAL A 63 17.41 10.21 27.78
C VAL A 63 17.82 11.08 28.97
N THR A 64 18.99 11.71 28.92
CA THR A 64 19.43 12.68 29.95
C THR A 64 19.31 14.12 29.45
N THR A 65 18.74 14.35 28.30
CA THR A 65 18.34 15.65 27.76
C THR A 65 16.86 15.64 27.37
N GLY A 66 16.28 16.84 27.19
CA GLY A 66 14.99 16.97 26.53
C GLY A 66 15.02 16.51 25.07
N TYR A 67 13.87 16.49 24.43
CA TYR A 67 13.69 16.11 23.03
C TYR A 67 13.73 17.35 22.12
N GLY A 68 14.13 17.15 20.86
CA GLY A 68 14.11 18.17 19.83
C GLY A 68 14.95 19.40 20.17
N ASP A 69 14.38 20.60 20.09
CA ASP A 69 15.03 21.85 20.45
C ASP A 69 15.48 21.88 21.92
N SER A 70 14.78 21.16 22.80
CA SER A 70 15.16 21.02 24.22
C SER A 70 16.35 20.09 24.44
N CYS A 71 17.09 19.67 23.42
CA CYS A 71 18.28 18.81 23.52
C CYS A 71 19.41 19.44 24.38
N VAL A 72 19.38 20.74 24.56
CA VAL A 72 20.32 21.50 25.44
C VAL A 72 19.88 21.57 26.89
N VAL A 73 18.68 21.09 27.22
CA VAL A 73 18.13 21.09 28.59
C VAL A 73 18.45 19.75 29.25
N ALA A 74 19.29 19.79 30.29
CA ALA A 74 19.60 18.59 31.06
C ALA A 74 18.39 18.14 31.89
N VAL A 75 18.11 16.83 31.86
CA VAL A 75 17.07 16.19 32.67
C VAL A 75 17.75 15.50 33.86
N PRO A 76 17.42 15.91 35.11
CA PRO A 76 17.96 15.25 36.27
C PRO A 76 17.65 13.76 36.32
N LEU A 77 18.57 12.91 36.74
CA LEU A 77 18.47 11.46 36.73
C LEU A 77 17.17 10.93 37.36
N HIS A 78 16.69 11.56 38.45
CA HIS A 78 15.44 11.16 39.10
C HIS A 78 14.16 11.43 38.28
N HIS A 79 14.25 12.15 37.16
CA HIS A 79 13.14 12.39 36.22
C HIS A 79 13.25 11.58 34.91
N VAL A 80 14.40 10.97 34.64
CA VAL A 80 14.67 10.28 33.38
C VAL A 80 13.67 9.16 33.13
N GLU A 81 13.26 8.43 34.15
CA GLU A 81 12.26 7.35 34.02
C GLU A 81 10.85 7.82 33.64
N ALA A 82 10.54 9.11 33.91
CA ALA A 82 9.24 9.67 33.53
C ALA A 82 9.19 10.14 32.08
N LEU A 83 10.34 10.41 31.44
CA LEU A 83 10.40 10.94 30.07
C LEU A 83 9.67 10.09 29.03
N PRO A 84 9.80 8.75 29.02
CA PRO A 84 9.10 7.91 28.03
C PRO A 84 7.59 8.13 28.04
N ARG A 85 6.98 8.21 29.22
CA ARG A 85 5.54 8.44 29.35
C ARG A 85 5.14 9.83 28.87
N HIS A 86 5.90 10.86 29.23
CA HIS A 86 5.64 12.22 28.74
C HIS A 86 5.73 12.32 27.22
N LEU A 87 6.71 11.64 26.59
CA LEU A 87 6.91 11.67 25.15
C LEU A 87 5.67 11.17 24.40
N TYR A 88 5.17 9.96 24.70
CA TYR A 88 3.99 9.45 24.00
C TYR A 88 2.70 10.15 24.43
N THR A 89 2.65 10.78 25.60
CA THR A 89 1.47 11.51 26.07
C THR A 89 1.25 12.78 25.26
N PHE A 90 2.25 13.67 25.13
CA PHE A 90 2.05 14.93 24.42
C PHE A 90 1.95 14.77 22.89
N HIS A 91 2.44 13.66 22.32
CA HIS A 91 2.22 13.32 20.92
C HIS A 91 0.85 12.67 20.66
N GLY A 92 0.06 12.44 21.67
CA GLY A 92 -1.30 11.89 21.55
C GLY A 92 -2.32 12.89 21.01
N CYS A 93 -2.04 13.53 19.88
CA CYS A 93 -2.83 14.61 19.29
C CYS A 93 -3.18 14.37 17.80
N GLY A 94 -3.06 13.12 17.34
CA GLY A 94 -3.44 12.75 15.98
C GLY A 94 -4.95 12.86 15.75
N LEU A 95 -5.33 13.15 14.50
CA LEU A 95 -6.73 13.32 14.08
C LEU A 95 -6.98 12.56 12.77
N GLY A 96 -8.14 12.78 12.18
CA GLY A 96 -8.59 12.11 10.96
C GLY A 96 -9.22 10.75 11.22
N LYS A 97 -9.29 9.92 10.19
CA LYS A 97 -9.73 8.53 10.31
C LYS A 97 -8.68 7.72 11.07
N LEU A 98 -9.07 6.55 11.53
CA LEU A 98 -8.12 5.57 12.07
C LEU A 98 -7.59 4.69 10.93
N LEU A 99 -6.34 4.31 11.01
CA LEU A 99 -5.79 3.25 10.15
C LEU A 99 -6.63 1.98 10.35
N ASP A 100 -6.90 1.28 9.27
CA ASP A 100 -7.58 0.00 9.34
C ASP A 100 -6.68 -1.09 9.94
N ALA A 101 -7.25 -2.27 10.14
CA ALA A 101 -6.55 -3.39 10.75
C ALA A 101 -5.34 -3.85 9.92
N GLN A 102 -5.45 -3.84 8.59
CA GLN A 102 -4.38 -4.23 7.68
C GLN A 102 -3.20 -3.25 7.77
N ALA A 103 -3.49 -1.95 7.68
CA ALA A 103 -2.50 -0.89 7.81
C ALA A 103 -1.81 -0.91 9.18
N THR A 104 -2.59 -1.07 10.26
CA THR A 104 -2.03 -1.13 11.62
C THR A 104 -1.08 -2.32 11.81
N ARG A 105 -1.41 -3.52 11.28
CA ARG A 105 -0.50 -4.67 11.32
C ARG A 105 0.77 -4.42 10.52
N ALA A 106 0.68 -3.80 9.33
CA ALA A 106 1.85 -3.44 8.53
C ALA A 106 2.76 -2.46 9.27
N VAL A 107 2.19 -1.47 9.98
CA VAL A 107 2.94 -0.52 10.83
C VAL A 107 3.67 -1.24 11.96
N LEU A 108 2.97 -2.13 12.69
CA LEU A 108 3.58 -2.91 13.78
C LEU A 108 4.72 -3.80 13.26
N ALA A 109 4.53 -4.45 12.11
CA ALA A 109 5.56 -5.28 11.47
C ALA A 109 6.79 -4.45 11.08
N ALA A 110 6.59 -3.30 10.43
CA ALA A 110 7.69 -2.40 10.04
C ALA A 110 8.45 -1.89 11.27
N ARG A 111 7.73 -1.51 12.36
CA ARG A 111 8.39 -1.05 13.59
C ARG A 111 9.18 -2.16 14.27
N LEU A 112 8.62 -3.35 14.37
CA LEU A 112 9.30 -4.50 14.98
C LEU A 112 10.57 -4.86 14.20
N GLN A 113 10.51 -4.93 12.87
CA GLN A 113 11.67 -5.24 12.02
C GLN A 113 12.78 -4.20 12.18
N SER A 114 12.44 -2.92 12.24
CA SER A 114 13.41 -1.85 12.47
C SER A 114 14.13 -2.00 13.83
N LEU A 115 13.39 -2.32 14.89
CA LEU A 115 13.99 -2.55 16.21
C LEU A 115 14.84 -3.82 16.28
N CYS A 116 14.52 -4.84 15.48
CA CYS A 116 15.32 -6.07 15.37
C CYS A 116 16.73 -5.86 14.78
N GLN A 117 17.02 -4.67 14.20
CA GLN A 117 18.37 -4.31 13.80
C GLN A 117 19.35 -4.23 15.00
N GLY A 118 18.82 -4.04 16.21
CA GLY A 118 19.59 -4.17 17.46
C GLY A 118 20.43 -2.95 17.86
N VAL A 119 20.18 -1.81 17.22
CA VAL A 119 20.94 -0.57 17.50
C VAL A 119 20.08 0.55 18.09
N SER A 120 18.88 0.23 18.56
CA SER A 120 17.98 1.20 19.20
C SER A 120 18.12 1.27 20.73
N GLY A 121 18.90 0.37 21.33
CA GLY A 121 19.12 0.35 22.79
C GLY A 121 17.87 -0.04 23.59
N VAL A 122 17.06 -0.94 23.07
CA VAL A 122 15.81 -1.40 23.70
C VAL A 122 15.96 -2.81 24.26
N ARG A 123 15.13 -3.16 25.24
CA ARG A 123 15.09 -4.53 25.79
C ARG A 123 14.42 -5.51 24.82
N VAL A 124 14.82 -6.77 24.91
CA VAL A 124 14.19 -7.88 24.17
C VAL A 124 12.69 -7.98 24.49
N GLU A 125 12.28 -7.73 25.74
CA GLU A 125 10.90 -7.72 26.20
C GLU A 125 10.00 -6.76 25.39
N LEU A 126 10.53 -5.63 24.92
CA LEU A 126 9.81 -4.70 24.06
C LEU A 126 9.50 -5.33 22.69
N LEU A 127 10.46 -6.03 22.09
CA LEU A 127 10.27 -6.73 20.83
C LEU A 127 9.27 -7.88 20.98
N GLU A 128 9.37 -8.65 22.06
CA GLU A 128 8.44 -9.74 22.39
C GLU A 128 7.00 -9.21 22.57
N ARG A 129 6.84 -8.03 23.20
CA ARG A 129 5.52 -7.43 23.37
C ARG A 129 4.93 -6.93 22.04
N LEU A 130 5.75 -6.33 21.15
CA LEU A 130 5.31 -5.94 19.80
C LEU A 130 4.92 -7.17 18.96
N GLN A 131 5.72 -8.24 19.02
CA GLN A 131 5.41 -9.49 18.34
C GLN A 131 4.10 -10.09 18.89
N ALA A 132 3.89 -10.07 20.21
CA ALA A 132 2.66 -10.54 20.81
C ALA A 132 1.43 -9.70 20.41
N PHE A 133 1.58 -8.39 20.18
CA PHE A 133 0.50 -7.56 19.65
C PHE A 133 0.06 -8.03 18.26
N LEU A 134 1.01 -8.36 17.37
CA LEU A 134 0.72 -8.93 16.05
C LEU A 134 0.06 -10.31 16.16
N GLU A 135 0.59 -11.19 17.02
CA GLU A 135 0.10 -12.56 17.20
C GLU A 135 -1.33 -12.61 17.74
N HIS A 136 -1.61 -11.81 18.77
CA HIS A 136 -2.92 -11.73 19.40
C HIS A 136 -3.90 -10.78 18.72
N ASP A 137 -3.48 -10.13 17.64
CA ASP A 137 -4.27 -9.14 16.90
C ASP A 137 -4.74 -7.97 17.76
N ILE A 138 -3.83 -7.45 18.60
CA ILE A 138 -4.06 -6.27 19.43
C ILE A 138 -3.60 -5.05 18.62
N LEU A 139 -4.53 -4.29 18.07
CA LEU A 139 -4.25 -3.25 17.11
C LEU A 139 -4.49 -1.87 17.72
N PRO A 140 -3.43 -1.08 17.98
CA PRO A 140 -3.58 0.31 18.40
C PRO A 140 -4.47 1.10 17.43
N LEU A 141 -5.34 1.95 17.97
CA LEU A 141 -6.18 2.83 17.16
C LEU A 141 -5.37 4.06 16.74
N ILE A 142 -4.71 3.97 15.59
CA ILE A 142 -3.75 4.96 15.10
C ILE A 142 -4.48 5.96 14.20
N PRO A 143 -4.55 7.27 14.55
CA PRO A 143 -5.04 8.31 13.65
C PRO A 143 -4.12 8.47 12.44
N GLU A 144 -4.69 8.67 11.26
CA GLU A 144 -3.93 8.78 10.01
C GLU A 144 -3.31 10.16 9.77
N GLU A 145 -3.72 11.19 10.56
CA GLU A 145 -3.28 12.58 10.38
C GLU A 145 -2.43 13.07 11.56
N GLY A 146 -1.51 14.01 11.26
CA GLY A 146 -0.67 14.65 12.25
C GLY A 146 0.83 14.39 12.10
N SER A 147 1.28 13.53 11.14
CA SER A 147 2.70 13.35 10.84
C SER A 147 3.11 14.18 9.63
N VAL A 148 4.15 15.01 9.80
CA VAL A 148 4.86 15.70 8.70
C VAL A 148 6.16 14.97 8.32
N GLY A 149 6.42 13.81 8.93
CA GLY A 149 7.66 13.07 8.74
C GLY A 149 8.87 13.71 9.44
N ALA A 150 8.62 14.55 10.44
CA ALA A 150 9.65 15.09 11.33
C ALA A 150 10.04 14.03 12.36
N SER A 151 11.29 13.68 12.44
CA SER A 151 11.77 12.55 13.26
C SER A 151 11.01 11.24 12.93
N GLY A 152 10.59 11.07 11.69
CA GLY A 152 9.70 10.01 11.24
C GLY A 152 8.24 10.26 11.63
N ASP A 153 7.58 9.23 12.15
CA ASP A 153 6.13 9.18 12.37
C ASP A 153 5.75 9.33 13.86
N LEU A 154 6.26 10.36 14.55
CA LEU A 154 6.13 10.52 16.00
C LEU A 154 4.70 10.43 16.51
N THR A 155 3.79 11.26 15.97
CA THR A 155 2.39 11.32 16.42
C THR A 155 1.69 9.97 16.28
N PRO A 156 1.62 9.33 15.10
CA PRO A 156 0.93 8.05 14.99
C PRO A 156 1.61 6.93 15.79
N LEU A 157 2.94 6.87 15.86
CA LEU A 157 3.64 5.85 16.65
C LEU A 157 3.51 6.05 18.17
N SER A 158 3.14 7.27 18.64
CA SER A 158 2.82 7.47 20.05
C SER A 158 1.65 6.62 20.54
N TYR A 159 0.74 6.24 19.62
CA TYR A 159 -0.37 5.35 19.94
C TYR A 159 0.09 3.92 20.16
N VAL A 160 1.09 3.47 19.42
CA VAL A 160 1.74 2.17 19.65
C VAL A 160 2.43 2.15 21.02
N ALA A 161 3.25 3.17 21.33
CA ALA A 161 3.97 3.24 22.60
C ALA A 161 3.01 3.27 23.80
N ALA A 162 1.95 4.09 23.74
CA ALA A 162 0.95 4.19 24.79
C ALA A 162 0.20 2.88 25.04
N THR A 163 -0.20 2.17 23.97
CA THR A 163 -0.95 0.90 24.12
C THR A 163 -0.10 -0.22 24.69
N LEU A 164 1.20 -0.28 24.38
CA LEU A 164 2.14 -1.20 25.03
C LEU A 164 2.24 -0.94 26.54
N SER A 165 2.09 0.30 26.97
CA SER A 165 2.06 0.73 28.37
C SER A 165 0.66 0.63 29.00
N GLY A 166 -0.32 0.05 28.31
CA GLY A 166 -1.69 -0.13 28.83
C GLY A 166 -2.55 1.15 28.78
N GLU A 167 -2.10 2.19 28.11
CA GLU A 167 -2.86 3.44 27.93
C GLU A 167 -3.54 3.45 26.56
N ARG A 168 -4.62 4.24 26.40
CA ARG A 168 -5.42 4.38 25.19
C ARG A 168 -6.15 3.08 24.77
N GLU A 169 -6.72 3.09 23.58
CA GLU A 169 -7.59 2.05 23.08
C GLU A 169 -6.95 1.25 21.96
N VAL A 170 -7.40 0.02 21.86
CA VAL A 170 -7.02 -0.93 20.81
C VAL A 170 -8.27 -1.56 20.20
N MET A 171 -8.16 -2.02 18.96
CA MET A 171 -9.07 -3.00 18.41
C MET A 171 -8.60 -4.39 18.83
N TYR A 172 -9.44 -5.16 19.51
CA TYR A 172 -9.15 -6.53 19.93
C TYR A 172 -10.37 -7.40 19.72
N ARG A 173 -10.21 -8.49 18.97
CA ARG A 173 -11.31 -9.41 18.59
C ARG A 173 -12.51 -8.72 17.95
N GLY A 174 -12.28 -7.68 17.17
CA GLY A 174 -13.32 -6.89 16.49
C GLY A 174 -14.01 -5.84 17.36
N GLU A 175 -13.59 -5.66 18.61
CA GLU A 175 -14.14 -4.70 19.55
C GLU A 175 -13.11 -3.63 19.94
N ARG A 176 -13.56 -2.40 20.09
CA ARG A 176 -12.77 -1.29 20.61
C ARG A 176 -12.72 -1.39 22.15
N ARG A 177 -11.53 -1.51 22.70
CA ARG A 177 -11.30 -1.75 24.14
C ARG A 177 -10.15 -0.91 24.68
N GLN A 178 -10.15 -0.66 25.99
CA GLN A 178 -8.98 -0.07 26.66
C GLN A 178 -7.83 -1.07 26.66
N ALA A 179 -6.61 -0.60 26.32
CA ALA A 179 -5.42 -1.45 26.27
C ALA A 179 -5.15 -2.15 27.62
N ALA A 180 -5.34 -1.44 28.75
CA ALA A 180 -5.19 -1.99 30.08
C ALA A 180 -6.11 -3.19 30.36
N ASP A 181 -7.35 -3.15 29.83
CA ASP A 181 -8.31 -4.25 30.04
C ASP A 181 -7.91 -5.48 29.23
N VAL A 182 -7.41 -5.29 28.02
CA VAL A 182 -6.90 -6.38 27.17
C VAL A 182 -5.65 -7.00 27.79
N HIS A 183 -4.72 -6.18 28.30
CA HIS A 183 -3.55 -6.70 29.03
C HIS A 183 -3.97 -7.54 30.23
N ARG A 184 -4.93 -7.07 31.02
CA ARG A 184 -5.43 -7.80 32.20
C ARG A 184 -6.07 -9.13 31.80
N GLU A 185 -6.86 -9.17 30.72
CA GLU A 185 -7.47 -10.39 30.20
C GLU A 185 -6.42 -11.42 29.79
N LEU A 186 -5.30 -10.96 29.21
CA LEU A 186 -4.19 -11.83 28.79
C LEU A 186 -3.20 -12.15 29.93
N GLY A 187 -3.44 -11.65 31.14
CA GLY A 187 -2.53 -11.84 32.28
C GLY A 187 -1.23 -11.06 32.15
N TRP A 188 -1.20 -10.01 31.31
CA TRP A 188 -0.02 -9.17 31.12
C TRP A 188 -0.01 -7.97 32.05
N GLN A 189 1.19 -7.62 32.53
CA GLN A 189 1.40 -6.31 33.10
C GLN A 189 1.66 -5.28 31.99
N PRO A 190 1.15 -4.05 32.12
CA PRO A 190 1.54 -2.96 31.24
C PRO A 190 3.07 -2.81 31.20
N LEU A 191 3.61 -2.59 30.01
CA LEU A 191 5.05 -2.45 29.87
C LEU A 191 5.48 -1.06 30.37
N VAL A 192 6.35 -1.02 31.38
CA VAL A 192 7.01 0.23 31.80
C VAL A 192 8.18 0.47 30.86
N LEU A 193 8.04 1.46 29.97
CA LEU A 193 9.07 1.82 29.03
C LEU A 193 10.25 2.46 29.76
N ARG A 194 11.44 1.91 29.53
CA ARG A 194 12.70 2.49 30.05
C ARG A 194 13.12 3.73 29.26
N PRO A 195 14.03 4.54 29.80
CA PRO A 195 14.67 5.62 29.05
C PRO A 195 15.14 5.14 27.68
N LYS A 196 14.93 5.93 26.61
CA LYS A 196 15.13 5.61 25.20
C LYS A 196 14.00 4.75 24.57
N GLU A 197 13.31 3.83 25.25
CA GLU A 197 12.37 2.90 24.60
C GLU A 197 11.17 3.59 23.94
N ALA A 198 10.59 4.63 24.57
CA ALA A 198 9.52 5.40 23.92
C ALA A 198 10.04 6.13 22.67
N LEU A 199 11.21 6.72 22.75
CA LEU A 199 11.84 7.37 21.59
C LEU A 199 12.13 6.35 20.50
N ALA A 200 12.66 5.17 20.81
CA ALA A 200 12.91 4.09 19.88
C ALA A 200 11.62 3.56 19.21
N LEU A 201 10.50 3.53 19.92
CA LEU A 201 9.20 3.16 19.37
C LEU A 201 8.65 4.22 18.41
N MET A 202 8.85 5.49 18.71
CA MET A 202 8.17 6.61 18.03
C MET A 202 9.03 7.26 16.94
N ASN A 203 10.34 7.28 17.11
CA ASN A 203 11.28 7.90 16.19
C ASN A 203 11.58 6.92 15.05
N GLY A 204 11.06 7.20 13.87
CA GLY A 204 11.27 6.33 12.70
C GLY A 204 10.09 6.32 11.72
N THR A 205 10.28 5.62 10.63
CA THR A 205 9.46 5.69 9.40
C THR A 205 8.44 4.57 9.27
N ALA A 206 8.08 3.89 10.36
CA ALA A 206 7.30 2.65 10.28
C ALA A 206 5.88 2.82 9.72
N VAL A 207 5.22 3.97 9.95
CA VAL A 207 3.87 4.21 9.41
C VAL A 207 3.93 4.40 7.91
N MET A 208 4.75 5.33 7.44
CA MET A 208 4.89 5.56 5.99
C MET A 208 5.39 4.32 5.26
N THR A 209 6.27 3.52 5.87
CA THR A 209 6.82 2.29 5.27
C THR A 209 5.78 1.17 5.22
N GLY A 210 5.01 0.96 6.30
CA GLY A 210 3.92 -0.01 6.32
C GLY A 210 2.85 0.30 5.26
N LEU A 211 2.44 1.57 5.16
CA LEU A 211 1.51 2.03 4.14
C LEU A 211 2.09 1.87 2.72
N ALA A 212 3.40 2.12 2.54
CA ALA A 212 4.06 1.96 1.24
C ALA A 212 4.10 0.48 0.79
N CYS A 213 4.28 -0.47 1.70
CA CYS A 213 4.18 -1.91 1.38
C CYS A 213 2.79 -2.27 0.82
N LEU A 214 1.73 -1.79 1.46
CA LEU A 214 0.36 -2.02 1.01
C LEU A 214 0.08 -1.35 -0.34
N ALA A 215 0.51 -0.09 -0.50
CA ALA A 215 0.33 0.65 -1.75
C ALA A 215 1.06 -0.02 -2.92
N TYR A 216 2.29 -0.50 -2.69
CA TYR A 216 3.07 -1.23 -3.70
C TYR A 216 2.33 -2.46 -4.22
N ALA A 217 1.85 -3.32 -3.33
CA ALA A 217 1.17 -4.56 -3.71
C ALA A 217 -0.14 -4.32 -4.48
N ARG A 218 -0.89 -3.30 -4.09
CA ARG A 218 -2.10 -2.88 -4.82
C ARG A 218 -1.75 -2.41 -6.23
N ALA A 219 -0.69 -1.62 -6.39
CA ALA A 219 -0.24 -1.13 -7.70
C ALA A 219 0.26 -2.25 -8.60
N GLU A 220 0.99 -3.23 -8.05
CA GLU A 220 1.46 -4.41 -8.80
C GLU A 220 0.30 -5.26 -9.32
N TYR A 221 -0.71 -5.54 -8.49
CA TYR A 221 -1.91 -6.24 -8.93
C TYR A 221 -2.73 -5.42 -9.94
N LEU A 222 -2.86 -4.11 -9.72
CA LEU A 222 -3.60 -3.21 -10.59
C LEU A 222 -2.97 -3.13 -12.00
N LEU A 223 -1.65 -3.16 -12.12
CA LEU A 223 -0.94 -3.25 -13.40
C LEU A 223 -1.38 -4.47 -14.22
N GLN A 224 -1.42 -5.63 -13.57
CA GLN A 224 -1.82 -6.88 -14.21
C GLN A 224 -3.31 -6.85 -14.59
N LEU A 225 -4.15 -6.35 -13.69
CA LEU A 225 -5.59 -6.23 -13.92
C LEU A 225 -5.89 -5.26 -15.07
N ALA A 226 -5.24 -4.09 -15.11
CA ALA A 226 -5.41 -3.11 -16.20
C ALA A 226 -4.98 -3.68 -17.55
N THR A 227 -3.94 -4.52 -17.56
CA THR A 227 -3.53 -5.24 -18.77
C THR A 227 -4.62 -6.21 -19.25
N ARG A 228 -5.20 -7.01 -18.34
CA ARG A 228 -6.30 -7.93 -18.65
C ARG A 228 -7.56 -7.18 -19.10
N ILE A 229 -7.92 -6.07 -18.44
CA ILE A 229 -9.02 -5.18 -18.86
C ILE A 229 -8.77 -4.65 -20.27
N THR A 230 -7.55 -4.24 -20.57
CA THR A 230 -7.17 -3.77 -21.92
C THR A 230 -7.36 -4.88 -22.96
N ALA A 231 -6.98 -6.12 -22.66
CA ALA A 231 -7.21 -7.25 -23.56
C ALA A 231 -8.71 -7.50 -23.83
N LEU A 232 -9.56 -7.46 -22.79
CA LEU A 232 -11.02 -7.55 -22.95
C LEU A 232 -11.55 -6.38 -23.80
N ASN A 233 -11.04 -5.17 -23.61
CA ASN A 233 -11.41 -4.00 -24.41
C ASN A 233 -10.98 -4.14 -25.88
N VAL A 234 -9.82 -4.72 -26.16
CA VAL A 234 -9.39 -5.02 -27.55
C VAL A 234 -10.38 -5.97 -28.22
N VAL A 235 -10.85 -7.01 -27.53
CA VAL A 235 -11.86 -7.93 -28.08
C VAL A 235 -13.19 -7.21 -28.26
N ALA A 236 -13.71 -6.53 -27.25
CA ALA A 236 -15.01 -5.85 -27.32
C ALA A 236 -15.04 -4.76 -28.40
N LEU A 237 -13.95 -4.01 -28.56
CA LEU A 237 -13.80 -2.95 -29.57
C LEU A 237 -13.31 -3.47 -30.93
N GLN A 238 -13.11 -4.78 -31.09
CA GLN A 238 -12.54 -5.38 -32.31
C GLN A 238 -11.26 -4.68 -32.76
N GLY A 239 -10.37 -4.40 -31.78
CA GLY A 239 -9.10 -3.71 -32.00
C GLY A 239 -8.10 -4.54 -32.80
N ASN A 240 -7.05 -3.88 -33.30
CA ASN A 240 -6.00 -4.51 -34.07
C ASN A 240 -4.91 -5.10 -33.15
N PRO A 241 -4.79 -6.43 -33.01
CA PRO A 241 -3.82 -7.06 -32.12
C PRO A 241 -2.36 -6.90 -32.57
N GLU A 242 -2.10 -6.54 -33.83
CA GLU A 242 -0.74 -6.29 -34.33
C GLU A 242 -0.05 -5.11 -33.66
N HIS A 243 -0.79 -4.25 -32.98
CA HIS A 243 -0.21 -3.20 -32.15
C HIS A 243 0.64 -3.72 -30.99
N PHE A 244 0.57 -5.01 -30.68
CA PHE A 244 1.34 -5.66 -29.60
C PHE A 244 2.45 -6.58 -30.12
N ASP A 245 2.79 -6.54 -31.44
CA ASP A 245 3.85 -7.34 -32.05
C ASP A 245 5.20 -7.14 -31.33
N GLU A 246 5.89 -8.23 -31.06
CA GLU A 246 7.17 -8.23 -30.32
C GLU A 246 8.24 -7.36 -30.98
N ARG A 247 8.30 -7.38 -32.33
CA ARG A 247 9.28 -6.61 -33.11
C ARG A 247 9.08 -5.09 -32.93
N LEU A 248 7.81 -4.67 -32.74
CA LEU A 248 7.51 -3.26 -32.48
C LEU A 248 8.12 -2.81 -31.14
N PHE A 249 8.01 -3.64 -30.10
CA PHE A 249 8.54 -3.32 -28.78
C PHE A 249 10.05 -3.54 -28.67
N ALA A 250 10.62 -4.46 -29.45
CA ALA A 250 12.07 -4.62 -29.58
C ALA A 250 12.76 -3.37 -30.15
N ALA A 251 12.07 -2.58 -30.97
CA ALA A 251 12.59 -1.32 -31.51
C ALA A 251 12.68 -0.20 -30.45
N LYS A 252 11.95 -0.30 -29.32
CA LYS A 252 12.02 0.60 -28.17
C LYS A 252 11.97 -0.24 -26.88
N PRO A 253 13.10 -0.85 -26.48
CA PRO A 253 13.13 -2.00 -25.59
C PRO A 253 13.09 -1.61 -24.10
N HIS A 254 12.09 -0.87 -23.65
CA HIS A 254 11.81 -0.74 -22.21
C HIS A 254 11.23 -2.07 -21.69
N PRO A 255 11.83 -2.68 -20.65
CA PRO A 255 11.41 -4.01 -20.19
C PRO A 255 9.93 -4.11 -19.83
N GLY A 256 9.39 -3.12 -19.13
CA GLY A 256 7.98 -3.09 -18.74
C GLY A 256 7.03 -2.98 -19.93
N GLN A 257 7.38 -2.21 -20.97
CA GLN A 257 6.59 -2.16 -22.20
C GLN A 257 6.58 -3.51 -22.91
N MET A 258 7.73 -4.16 -23.01
CA MET A 258 7.87 -5.49 -23.60
C MET A 258 7.06 -6.52 -22.82
N GLN A 259 7.12 -6.46 -21.49
CA GLN A 259 6.37 -7.35 -20.59
C GLN A 259 4.87 -7.20 -20.77
N VAL A 260 4.33 -5.97 -20.72
CA VAL A 260 2.90 -5.71 -20.89
C VAL A 260 2.42 -6.13 -22.29
N ALA A 261 3.21 -5.83 -23.33
CA ALA A 261 2.90 -6.28 -24.68
C ALA A 261 2.88 -7.82 -24.81
N ALA A 262 3.80 -8.51 -24.13
CA ALA A 262 3.83 -9.97 -24.08
C ALA A 262 2.60 -10.53 -23.35
N TRP A 263 2.17 -9.93 -22.26
CA TRP A 263 0.94 -10.31 -21.56
C TRP A 263 -0.29 -10.13 -22.44
N LEU A 264 -0.40 -9.01 -23.16
CA LEU A 264 -1.51 -8.77 -24.10
C LEU A 264 -1.52 -9.80 -25.24
N ARG A 265 -0.35 -10.11 -25.83
CA ARG A 265 -0.27 -11.17 -26.87
C ARG A 265 -0.75 -12.51 -26.33
N LYS A 266 -0.34 -12.88 -25.12
CA LYS A 266 -0.76 -14.13 -24.47
C LYS A 266 -2.27 -14.15 -24.21
N ASP A 267 -2.81 -13.06 -23.67
CA ASP A 267 -4.25 -12.94 -23.36
C ASP A 267 -5.12 -12.99 -24.61
N LEU A 268 -4.65 -12.38 -25.70
CA LEU A 268 -5.34 -12.33 -27.00
C LEU A 268 -5.07 -13.56 -27.89
N ALA A 269 -4.22 -14.50 -27.43
CA ALA A 269 -3.80 -15.69 -28.16
C ALA A 269 -3.31 -15.36 -29.60
N ILE A 270 -2.41 -14.38 -29.72
CA ILE A 270 -1.86 -13.91 -31.00
C ILE A 270 -0.70 -14.82 -31.39
N ASP A 271 -0.94 -15.79 -32.24
CA ASP A 271 0.07 -16.76 -32.73
C ASP A 271 0.62 -16.41 -34.13
N ALA A 272 -0.06 -15.54 -34.87
CA ALA A 272 0.30 -15.14 -36.23
C ALA A 272 -0.20 -13.72 -36.56
N PRO A 273 0.38 -13.06 -37.55
CA PRO A 273 -0.11 -11.78 -38.06
C PRO A 273 -1.57 -11.85 -38.47
N THR A 274 -2.37 -10.88 -38.08
CA THR A 274 -3.78 -10.76 -38.39
C THR A 274 -4.08 -9.48 -39.14
N ALA A 275 -4.96 -9.52 -40.12
CA ALA A 275 -5.39 -8.28 -40.79
C ALA A 275 -6.27 -7.45 -39.85
N PRO A 276 -6.14 -6.10 -39.84
CA PRO A 276 -7.00 -5.25 -39.03
C PRO A 276 -8.47 -5.39 -39.52
N LEU A 277 -9.41 -5.47 -38.57
CA LEU A 277 -10.84 -5.61 -38.86
C LEU A 277 -11.47 -4.31 -39.38
N HIS A 278 -11.14 -3.21 -38.74
CA HIS A 278 -11.80 -1.91 -38.99
C HIS A 278 -10.82 -0.77 -39.23
N ARG A 279 -9.74 -0.68 -38.44
CA ARG A 279 -8.78 0.42 -38.53
C ARG A 279 -7.35 -0.10 -38.64
N LEU A 280 -6.57 0.53 -39.48
CA LEU A 280 -5.12 0.27 -39.55
C LEU A 280 -4.44 0.57 -38.21
N GLN A 281 -4.84 1.65 -37.55
CA GLN A 281 -4.32 2.05 -36.26
C GLN A 281 -5.47 2.36 -35.29
N ASP A 282 -5.49 1.66 -34.15
CA ASP A 282 -6.41 1.96 -33.06
C ASP A 282 -6.08 3.28 -32.38
N ARG A 283 -7.01 3.76 -31.57
CA ARG A 283 -6.79 4.93 -30.71
C ARG A 283 -5.72 4.63 -29.68
N TYR A 284 -5.07 5.69 -29.20
CA TYR A 284 -3.90 5.59 -28.32
C TYR A 284 -4.19 4.83 -27.03
N SER A 285 -5.39 4.95 -26.48
CA SER A 285 -5.76 4.21 -25.26
C SER A 285 -5.75 2.69 -25.42
N LEU A 286 -5.84 2.16 -26.64
CA LEU A 286 -5.62 0.74 -26.94
C LEU A 286 -4.17 0.46 -27.35
N ARG A 287 -3.71 1.04 -28.46
CA ARG A 287 -2.40 0.68 -29.02
C ARG A 287 -1.21 1.16 -28.21
N CYS A 288 -1.37 2.22 -27.40
CA CYS A 288 -0.32 2.73 -26.53
C CYS A 288 -0.47 2.22 -25.08
N ALA A 289 -1.40 1.32 -24.78
CA ALA A 289 -1.56 0.76 -23.44
C ALA A 289 -0.25 0.18 -22.87
N PRO A 290 0.57 -0.60 -23.64
CA PRO A 290 1.85 -1.09 -23.15
C PRO A 290 2.84 0.04 -22.81
N HIS A 291 2.74 1.21 -23.46
CA HIS A 291 3.61 2.35 -23.21
C HIS A 291 3.22 3.08 -21.92
N VAL A 292 1.94 3.08 -21.54
CA VAL A 292 1.45 3.66 -20.28
C VAL A 292 1.71 2.70 -19.12
N LEU A 293 1.21 1.46 -19.23
CA LEU A 293 1.34 0.44 -18.20
C LEU A 293 2.79 0.01 -17.97
N GLY A 294 3.61 0.01 -19.04
CA GLY A 294 5.02 -0.35 -18.98
C GLY A 294 5.84 0.60 -18.11
N VAL A 295 5.45 1.88 -17.99
CA VAL A 295 6.14 2.82 -17.08
C VAL A 295 5.93 2.40 -15.63
N LEU A 296 4.72 1.98 -15.27
CA LEU A 296 4.46 1.43 -13.93
C LEU A 296 5.25 0.13 -13.73
N ALA A 297 5.23 -0.79 -14.71
CA ALA A 297 5.98 -2.06 -14.64
C ALA A 297 7.49 -1.85 -14.40
N ASP A 298 8.12 -0.95 -15.17
CA ASP A 298 9.54 -0.62 -15.01
C ASP A 298 9.84 0.03 -13.66
N SER A 299 8.88 0.80 -13.13
CA SER A 299 9.06 1.51 -11.87
C SER A 299 8.93 0.62 -10.63
N LEU A 300 8.20 -0.49 -10.70
CA LEU A 300 8.00 -1.38 -9.55
C LEU A 300 9.32 -1.88 -8.95
N ASN A 301 10.34 -2.13 -9.76
CA ASN A 301 11.63 -2.66 -9.29
C ASN A 301 12.34 -1.69 -8.34
N TRP A 302 12.46 -0.42 -8.71
CA TRP A 302 13.13 0.56 -7.85
C TRP A 302 12.25 1.00 -6.67
N LEU A 303 10.91 1.03 -6.84
CA LEU A 303 9.96 1.25 -5.75
C LEU A 303 10.12 0.17 -4.68
N ARG A 304 10.13 -1.11 -5.09
CA ARG A 304 10.37 -2.25 -4.18
C ARG A 304 11.69 -2.08 -3.43
N SER A 305 12.75 -1.74 -4.15
CA SER A 305 14.08 -1.55 -3.54
C SER A 305 14.07 -0.46 -2.47
N PHE A 306 13.46 0.70 -2.72
CA PHE A 306 13.38 1.79 -1.75
C PHE A 306 12.58 1.38 -0.50
N ILE A 307 11.45 0.73 -0.70
CA ILE A 307 10.57 0.30 0.39
C ILE A 307 11.24 -0.80 1.24
N GLU A 308 11.84 -1.82 0.61
CA GLU A 308 12.47 -2.93 1.33
C GLU A 308 13.75 -2.52 2.05
N ILE A 309 14.53 -1.56 1.52
CA ILE A 309 15.66 -0.98 2.25
C ILE A 309 15.17 -0.25 3.50
N GLU A 310 14.16 0.61 3.36
CA GLU A 310 13.60 1.35 4.51
C GLU A 310 12.98 0.41 5.56
N LEU A 311 12.24 -0.61 5.12
CA LEU A 311 11.64 -1.66 5.98
C LEU A 311 12.68 -2.36 6.86
N ASN A 312 13.87 -2.59 6.33
CA ASN A 312 14.95 -3.32 7.00
C ASN A 312 16.02 -2.41 7.61
N SER A 313 15.75 -1.11 7.68
CA SER A 313 16.69 -0.13 8.24
C SER A 313 16.43 0.13 9.73
N ALA A 314 17.51 0.44 10.45
CA ALA A 314 17.41 1.10 11.74
C ALA A 314 17.17 2.59 11.49
N ASN A 315 15.92 3.03 11.61
CA ASN A 315 15.52 4.40 11.32
C ASN A 315 15.23 5.23 12.58
N ASP A 316 15.99 4.97 13.62
CA ASP A 316 15.91 5.63 14.93
C ASP A 316 17.05 6.69 15.11
N ASN A 317 16.95 7.49 16.15
CA ASN A 317 17.99 8.44 16.60
C ASN A 317 17.84 8.69 18.11
N PRO A 318 18.94 8.61 18.87
CA PRO A 318 20.29 8.19 18.45
C PRO A 318 20.42 6.68 18.20
N ILE A 319 21.37 6.32 17.37
CA ILE A 319 21.80 4.93 17.20
C ILE A 319 22.77 4.56 18.33
N ILE A 320 22.59 3.38 18.89
CA ILE A 320 23.38 2.84 20.00
C ILE A 320 24.32 1.76 19.46
N ASP A 321 25.56 2.12 19.22
CA ASP A 321 26.60 1.20 18.86
C ASP A 321 27.27 0.63 20.11
N ALA A 322 26.74 -0.48 20.59
CA ALA A 322 27.23 -1.12 21.80
C ALA A 322 28.56 -1.88 21.60
N GLU A 323 29.01 -2.12 20.36
CA GLU A 323 30.30 -2.75 20.07
C GLU A 323 31.42 -1.73 20.14
N ALA A 324 31.21 -0.57 19.53
CA ALA A 324 32.14 0.55 19.58
C ALA A 324 31.99 1.42 20.84
N GLU A 325 31.03 1.11 21.71
CA GLU A 325 30.68 1.88 22.91
C GLU A 325 30.41 3.36 22.57
N ARG A 326 29.60 3.61 21.53
CA ARG A 326 29.28 4.95 21.04
C ARG A 326 27.78 5.19 20.92
N VAL A 327 27.38 6.43 21.18
CA VAL A 327 26.06 6.97 20.84
C VAL A 327 26.23 7.86 19.61
N LEU A 328 25.53 7.52 18.52
CA LEU A 328 25.64 8.21 17.24
C LEU A 328 24.36 9.00 16.96
N HIS A 329 24.51 10.31 16.77
CA HIS A 329 23.39 11.20 16.47
C HIS A 329 23.31 11.48 14.97
N GLY A 330 22.12 11.31 14.38
CA GLY A 330 21.92 11.49 12.94
C GLY A 330 20.45 11.66 12.56
N GLY A 331 20.17 11.60 11.27
CA GLY A 331 18.84 11.81 10.68
C GLY A 331 18.21 10.54 10.11
N HIS A 332 18.44 9.37 10.67
CA HIS A 332 17.98 8.07 10.14
C HIS A 332 16.45 7.95 10.09
N PHE A 333 15.74 8.79 10.81
CA PHE A 333 14.29 8.95 10.78
C PHE A 333 13.76 9.67 9.52
N TYR A 334 14.62 10.18 8.64
CA TYR A 334 14.21 10.98 7.50
C TYR A 334 13.70 10.09 6.36
N GLY A 335 12.38 9.96 6.23
CA GLY A 335 11.71 9.08 5.27
C GLY A 335 11.65 9.62 3.83
N GLY A 336 12.71 10.25 3.33
CA GLY A 336 12.74 10.88 1.99
C GLY A 336 12.58 9.88 0.85
N HIS A 337 13.11 8.67 0.99
CA HIS A 337 12.97 7.61 -0.02
C HIS A 337 11.52 7.14 -0.13
N ILE A 338 10.83 6.95 1.00
CA ILE A 338 9.41 6.58 0.99
C ILE A 338 8.56 7.72 0.43
N ALA A 339 8.82 8.96 0.84
CA ALA A 339 8.09 10.13 0.31
C ALA A 339 8.19 10.21 -1.21
N PHE A 340 9.40 10.10 -1.76
CA PHE A 340 9.62 10.13 -3.20
C PHE A 340 9.01 8.94 -3.93
N ALA A 341 9.13 7.73 -3.36
CA ALA A 341 8.53 6.53 -3.92
C ALA A 341 7.00 6.65 -4.01
N MET A 342 6.36 7.12 -2.94
CA MET A 342 4.90 7.25 -2.90
C MET A 342 4.39 8.41 -3.79
N ASP A 343 5.10 9.54 -3.83
CA ASP A 343 4.78 10.63 -4.76
C ASP A 343 4.91 10.20 -6.23
N SER A 344 5.91 9.38 -6.55
CA SER A 344 6.07 8.80 -7.88
C SER A 344 4.96 7.80 -8.19
N LEU A 345 4.61 6.94 -7.23
CA LEU A 345 3.55 5.94 -7.37
C LEU A 345 2.20 6.60 -7.68
N LYS A 346 1.87 7.73 -7.04
CA LYS A 346 0.64 8.49 -7.36
C LYS A 346 0.53 8.83 -8.83
N ASN A 347 1.62 9.34 -9.41
CA ASN A 347 1.66 9.70 -10.82
C ASN A 347 1.47 8.47 -11.73
N LEU A 348 2.19 7.39 -11.44
CA LEU A 348 2.11 6.14 -12.20
C LEU A 348 0.70 5.57 -12.21
N VAL A 349 0.07 5.49 -11.05
CA VAL A 349 -1.27 4.90 -10.87
C VAL A 349 -2.37 5.78 -11.47
N ALA A 350 -2.29 7.10 -11.31
CA ALA A 350 -3.26 8.02 -11.92
C ALA A 350 -3.27 7.96 -13.45
N ASN A 351 -2.12 7.67 -14.09
CA ASN A 351 -2.06 7.41 -15.53
C ASN A 351 -2.77 6.11 -15.93
N VAL A 352 -2.81 5.10 -15.06
CA VAL A 352 -3.61 3.90 -15.28
C VAL A 352 -5.11 4.25 -15.26
N ALA A 353 -5.55 5.09 -14.31
CA ALA A 353 -6.93 5.57 -14.27
C ALA A 353 -7.31 6.29 -15.56
N ASP A 354 -6.48 7.23 -16.03
CA ASP A 354 -6.73 7.98 -17.26
C ASP A 354 -6.79 7.05 -18.50
N LEU A 355 -5.90 6.06 -18.58
CA LEU A 355 -5.92 5.06 -19.63
C LEU A 355 -7.26 4.28 -19.66
N LEU A 356 -7.69 3.76 -18.52
CA LEU A 356 -8.91 2.96 -18.41
C LEU A 356 -10.17 3.79 -18.64
N ASP A 357 -10.24 5.03 -18.16
CA ASP A 357 -11.34 5.96 -18.44
C ASP A 357 -11.49 6.20 -19.94
N ARG A 358 -10.36 6.42 -20.68
CA ARG A 358 -10.39 6.56 -22.14
C ARG A 358 -10.87 5.29 -22.85
N GLN A 359 -10.47 4.12 -22.37
CA GLN A 359 -10.96 2.84 -22.92
C GLN A 359 -12.47 2.67 -22.69
N LEU A 360 -12.94 2.99 -21.47
CA LEU A 360 -14.38 2.95 -21.14
C LEU A 360 -15.20 3.91 -22.02
N ALA A 361 -14.69 5.12 -22.26
CA ALA A 361 -15.32 6.11 -23.12
C ALA A 361 -15.49 5.59 -24.57
N LEU A 362 -14.53 4.81 -25.09
CA LEU A 362 -14.66 4.19 -26.40
C LEU A 362 -15.73 3.09 -26.43
N LEU A 363 -15.84 2.31 -25.36
CA LEU A 363 -16.82 1.21 -25.26
C LEU A 363 -18.27 1.71 -25.30
N VAL A 364 -18.57 2.78 -24.59
CA VAL A 364 -19.94 3.27 -24.44
C VAL A 364 -20.43 4.12 -25.61
N ASP A 365 -19.53 4.57 -26.49
CA ASP A 365 -19.85 5.45 -27.62
C ASP A 365 -19.98 4.64 -28.92
N GLU A 366 -21.20 4.55 -29.45
CA GLU A 366 -21.51 3.80 -30.66
C GLU A 366 -20.72 4.25 -31.90
N ARG A 367 -20.22 5.49 -31.93
CA ARG A 367 -19.35 5.99 -33.01
C ARG A 367 -17.97 5.32 -33.03
N TYR A 368 -17.58 4.67 -31.92
CA TYR A 368 -16.23 4.17 -31.72
C TYR A 368 -16.17 2.68 -31.34
N ASN A 369 -17.28 2.10 -30.93
CA ASN A 369 -17.32 0.73 -30.44
C ASN A 369 -17.64 -0.33 -31.50
N HIS A 370 -17.63 0.05 -32.78
CA HIS A 370 -17.79 -0.85 -33.90
C HIS A 370 -19.08 -1.67 -33.86
N GLY A 371 -20.22 -1.01 -33.64
CA GLY A 371 -21.56 -1.61 -33.71
C GLY A 371 -22.08 -2.25 -32.44
N LEU A 372 -21.42 -2.02 -31.28
CA LEU A 372 -22.05 -2.29 -30.00
C LEU A 372 -23.15 -1.24 -29.72
N PRO A 373 -24.22 -1.61 -28.97
CA PRO A 373 -25.24 -0.65 -28.60
C PRO A 373 -24.69 0.53 -27.81
N SER A 374 -25.34 1.69 -27.95
CA SER A 374 -25.01 2.89 -27.15
C SER A 374 -25.01 2.56 -25.67
N ASN A 375 -23.98 3.01 -24.95
CA ASN A 375 -23.75 2.73 -23.54
C ASN A 375 -23.74 1.23 -23.15
N LEU A 376 -23.51 0.32 -24.10
CA LEU A 376 -23.49 -1.13 -23.90
C LEU A 376 -24.82 -1.68 -23.32
N SER A 377 -25.96 -1.04 -23.64
CA SER A 377 -27.27 -1.55 -23.24
C SER A 377 -27.56 -2.91 -23.90
N GLY A 378 -27.94 -3.90 -23.10
CA GLY A 378 -28.42 -5.21 -23.61
C GLY A 378 -29.90 -5.25 -23.89
N ALA A 379 -30.60 -4.13 -23.80
CA ALA A 379 -32.05 -4.05 -23.97
C ALA A 379 -32.50 -4.40 -25.41
N THR A 380 -33.66 -5.01 -25.53
CA THR A 380 -34.31 -5.25 -26.81
C THR A 380 -34.68 -3.95 -27.51
N ALA A 381 -34.84 -3.99 -28.84
CA ALA A 381 -35.07 -2.78 -29.64
C ALA A 381 -36.27 -1.95 -29.20
N ASP A 382 -37.34 -2.58 -28.73
CA ASP A 382 -38.58 -1.95 -28.24
C ASP A 382 -38.38 -1.29 -26.85
N ARG A 383 -37.33 -1.64 -26.11
CA ARG A 383 -37.02 -1.11 -24.78
C ARG A 383 -35.74 -0.25 -24.75
N ALA A 384 -34.99 -0.19 -25.84
CA ALA A 384 -33.71 0.52 -25.91
C ALA A 384 -33.82 1.99 -25.53
N MET A 385 -34.95 2.64 -25.81
CA MET A 385 -35.17 4.06 -25.47
C MET A 385 -35.31 4.34 -23.96
N LEU A 386 -35.56 3.32 -23.16
CA LEU A 386 -35.70 3.41 -21.69
C LEU A 386 -34.40 3.08 -20.96
N ASN A 387 -33.48 2.37 -21.62
CA ASN A 387 -32.30 1.79 -21.03
C ASN A 387 -31.02 2.55 -21.39
N HIS A 388 -30.15 2.77 -20.42
CA HIS A 388 -28.95 3.57 -20.55
C HIS A 388 -27.66 2.83 -20.16
N GLY A 389 -27.75 1.56 -19.75
CA GLY A 389 -26.63 0.66 -19.49
C GLY A 389 -25.51 1.31 -18.65
N PHE A 390 -24.32 1.40 -19.17
CA PHE A 390 -23.14 1.93 -18.48
C PHE A 390 -22.95 3.45 -18.56
N LYS A 391 -23.92 4.22 -19.01
CA LYS A 391 -23.81 5.68 -19.16
C LYS A 391 -23.38 6.38 -17.86
N ALA A 392 -24.06 6.11 -16.76
CA ALA A 392 -23.75 6.72 -15.47
C ALA A 392 -22.46 6.17 -14.86
N VAL A 393 -22.12 4.90 -15.11
CA VAL A 393 -20.85 4.29 -14.69
C VAL A 393 -19.66 4.99 -15.35
N GLN A 394 -19.76 5.32 -16.65
CA GLN A 394 -18.72 6.07 -17.36
C GLN A 394 -18.55 7.49 -16.78
N ILE A 395 -19.64 8.19 -16.46
CA ILE A 395 -19.57 9.50 -15.80
C ILE A 395 -18.87 9.38 -14.45
N GLY A 396 -19.19 8.37 -13.65
CA GLY A 396 -18.53 8.09 -12.38
C GLY A 396 -17.02 7.80 -12.56
N ALA A 397 -16.66 6.99 -13.52
CA ALA A 397 -15.25 6.68 -13.82
C ALA A 397 -14.45 7.94 -14.18
N SER A 398 -15.00 8.82 -15.00
CA SER A 398 -14.37 10.11 -15.32
C SER A 398 -14.21 11.01 -14.08
N ALA A 399 -15.18 11.03 -13.17
CA ALA A 399 -15.08 11.80 -11.93
C ALA A 399 -13.97 11.25 -11.03
N TRP A 400 -13.90 9.92 -10.83
CA TRP A 400 -12.84 9.28 -10.04
C TRP A 400 -11.45 9.48 -10.66
N THR A 401 -11.34 9.41 -11.99
CA THR A 401 -10.11 9.69 -12.73
C THR A 401 -9.65 11.14 -12.50
N ALA A 402 -10.56 12.11 -12.63
CA ALA A 402 -10.24 13.51 -12.40
C ALA A 402 -9.74 13.77 -10.97
N GLU A 403 -10.37 13.12 -9.96
CA GLU A 403 -9.92 13.19 -8.57
C GLU A 403 -8.56 12.51 -8.37
N ALA A 404 -8.31 11.35 -8.98
CA ALA A 404 -7.02 10.67 -8.95
C ALA A 404 -5.90 11.55 -9.51
N LEU A 405 -6.11 12.14 -10.70
CA LEU A 405 -5.15 13.06 -11.34
C LEU A 405 -4.90 14.31 -10.49
N LYS A 406 -5.93 14.89 -9.88
CA LYS A 406 -5.79 16.03 -8.96
C LYS A 406 -4.89 15.71 -7.77
N ASN A 407 -4.91 14.48 -7.26
CA ASN A 407 -4.16 14.06 -6.08
C ASN A 407 -2.71 13.65 -6.40
N THR A 408 -2.19 13.88 -7.60
CA THR A 408 -0.81 13.56 -7.97
C THR A 408 0.22 14.59 -7.50
N MET A 409 -0.19 15.73 -6.95
CA MET A 409 0.72 16.74 -6.43
C MET A 409 1.69 16.11 -5.42
N PRO A 410 3.03 16.24 -5.60
CA PRO A 410 3.99 15.65 -4.69
C PRO A 410 3.89 16.26 -3.28
N ALA A 411 3.71 15.43 -2.25
CA ALA A 411 3.70 15.89 -0.86
C ALA A 411 5.11 16.28 -0.39
N SER A 412 6.14 15.59 -0.85
CA SER A 412 7.53 15.80 -0.44
C SER A 412 8.08 17.21 -0.70
N VAL A 413 7.48 17.97 -1.62
CA VAL A 413 7.87 19.36 -1.92
C VAL A 413 7.32 20.37 -0.91
N PHE A 414 6.39 19.98 -0.04
CA PHE A 414 5.74 20.84 0.96
C PHE A 414 6.39 20.74 2.34
N SER A 415 7.70 20.48 2.42
CA SER A 415 8.41 20.47 3.69
C SER A 415 8.09 21.69 4.55
N ARG A 416 7.96 21.48 5.86
CA ARG A 416 7.63 22.50 6.86
C ARG A 416 8.73 22.58 7.90
N SER A 417 8.87 23.75 8.51
CA SER A 417 9.67 23.94 9.71
C SER A 417 8.78 23.81 10.92
N THR A 418 9.11 22.91 11.83
CA THR A 418 8.35 22.63 13.06
C THR A 418 9.26 22.63 14.27
N GLU A 419 8.69 22.61 15.46
CA GLU A 419 9.37 22.45 16.73
C GLU A 419 10.53 23.47 16.91
N CYS A 420 10.18 24.75 17.02
CA CYS A 420 11.13 25.87 17.19
C CYS A 420 12.22 25.93 16.09
N HIS A 421 11.90 25.50 14.87
CA HIS A 421 12.82 25.36 13.73
C HIS A 421 13.92 24.30 13.90
N ASN A 422 13.91 23.51 14.97
CA ASN A 422 14.81 22.36 15.11
C ASN A 422 14.54 21.30 14.02
N GLN A 423 13.27 21.15 13.62
CA GLN A 423 12.83 20.28 12.54
C GLN A 423 12.51 21.13 11.29
N ASP A 424 13.50 21.83 10.77
CA ASP A 424 13.35 22.82 9.69
C ASP A 424 13.21 22.21 8.29
N LYS A 425 13.52 20.91 8.12
CA LYS A 425 13.35 20.13 6.90
C LYS A 425 12.78 18.74 7.22
N VAL A 426 11.58 18.45 6.72
CA VAL A 426 10.83 17.22 6.99
C VAL A 426 10.45 16.49 5.71
N SER A 427 10.22 15.17 5.79
CA SER A 427 10.06 14.32 4.60
C SER A 427 8.67 14.34 3.98
N MET A 428 7.62 14.55 4.75
CA MET A 428 6.20 14.43 4.35
C MET A 428 5.79 13.00 3.92
N GLY A 429 6.56 11.98 4.31
CA GLY A 429 6.41 10.62 3.78
C GLY A 429 5.06 9.97 4.08
N THR A 430 4.50 10.18 5.28
CA THR A 430 3.18 9.65 5.65
C THR A 430 2.05 10.28 4.84
N ILE A 431 2.14 11.58 4.54
CA ILE A 431 1.16 12.25 3.67
C ILE A 431 1.27 11.67 2.25
N ALA A 432 2.50 11.54 1.71
CA ALA A 432 2.72 10.95 0.39
C ALA A 432 2.14 9.52 0.30
N ALA A 433 2.32 8.69 1.33
CA ALA A 433 1.80 7.32 1.38
C ALA A 433 0.26 7.28 1.45
N ARG A 434 -0.36 8.13 2.27
CA ARG A 434 -1.82 8.26 2.34
C ARG A 434 -2.42 8.74 1.02
N ASP A 435 -1.81 9.73 0.38
CA ASP A 435 -2.22 10.21 -0.94
C ASP A 435 -2.11 9.10 -1.99
N ALA A 436 -1.04 8.29 -1.96
CA ALA A 436 -0.87 7.17 -2.87
C ALA A 436 -1.98 6.11 -2.68
N ILE A 437 -2.35 5.80 -1.45
CA ILE A 437 -3.49 4.91 -1.14
C ILE A 437 -4.79 5.51 -1.70
N ARG A 438 -5.03 6.82 -1.53
CA ARG A 438 -6.23 7.46 -2.07
C ARG A 438 -6.29 7.41 -3.61
N VAL A 439 -5.17 7.65 -4.28
CA VAL A 439 -5.09 7.53 -5.76
C VAL A 439 -5.33 6.09 -6.21
N LEU A 440 -4.81 5.09 -5.47
CA LEU A 440 -5.10 3.68 -5.72
C LEU A 440 -6.58 3.35 -5.58
N GLU A 441 -7.25 3.78 -4.51
CA GLU A 441 -8.68 3.59 -4.31
C GLU A 441 -9.50 4.11 -5.49
N LEU A 442 -9.21 5.32 -5.93
CA LEU A 442 -9.90 5.94 -7.07
C LEU A 442 -9.63 5.19 -8.38
N THR A 443 -8.39 4.75 -8.61
CA THR A 443 -8.02 4.01 -9.81
C THR A 443 -8.62 2.61 -9.84
N GLU A 444 -8.72 1.95 -8.69
CA GLU A 444 -9.42 0.66 -8.56
C GLU A 444 -10.93 0.81 -8.86
N GLN A 445 -11.56 1.94 -8.49
CA GLN A 445 -12.94 2.23 -8.86
C GLN A 445 -13.08 2.36 -10.38
N VAL A 446 -12.14 3.05 -11.05
CA VAL A 446 -12.10 3.14 -12.52
C VAL A 446 -11.87 1.76 -13.15
N ALA A 447 -10.99 0.96 -12.58
CA ALA A 447 -10.72 -0.40 -13.04
C ALA A 447 -11.96 -1.30 -12.90
N ALA A 448 -12.67 -1.24 -11.77
CA ALA A 448 -13.92 -1.98 -11.56
C ALA A 448 -14.99 -1.58 -12.60
N ALA A 449 -15.19 -0.29 -12.81
CA ALA A 449 -16.14 0.23 -13.80
C ALA A 449 -15.79 -0.25 -15.21
N THR A 450 -14.52 -0.13 -15.59
CA THR A 450 -14.05 -0.53 -16.94
C THR A 450 -14.08 -2.04 -17.13
N LEU A 451 -13.77 -2.83 -16.09
CA LEU A 451 -13.85 -4.29 -16.12
C LEU A 451 -15.27 -4.78 -16.38
N LEU A 452 -16.25 -4.25 -15.62
CA LEU A 452 -17.65 -4.63 -15.81
C LEU A 452 -18.17 -4.21 -17.18
N ALA A 453 -17.82 -3.02 -17.66
CA ALA A 453 -18.19 -2.56 -19.00
C ALA A 453 -17.53 -3.39 -20.12
N ALA A 454 -16.25 -3.73 -19.96
CA ALA A 454 -15.54 -4.59 -20.91
C ALA A 454 -16.18 -5.99 -20.98
N ASN A 455 -16.53 -6.56 -19.83
CA ASN A 455 -17.23 -7.83 -19.72
C ASN A 455 -18.61 -7.78 -20.43
N GLN A 456 -19.38 -6.71 -20.22
CA GLN A 456 -20.64 -6.46 -20.94
C GLN A 456 -20.42 -6.36 -22.45
N GLY A 457 -19.38 -5.63 -22.89
CA GLY A 457 -19.04 -5.51 -24.31
C GLY A 457 -18.67 -6.85 -24.94
N VAL A 458 -17.92 -7.68 -24.22
CA VAL A 458 -17.58 -9.06 -24.64
C VAL A 458 -18.85 -9.92 -24.73
N TRP A 459 -19.73 -9.85 -23.74
CA TRP A 459 -21.01 -10.57 -23.76
C TRP A 459 -21.86 -10.15 -24.96
N LEU A 460 -21.97 -8.85 -25.27
CA LEU A 460 -22.71 -8.36 -26.44
C LEU A 460 -22.10 -8.87 -27.75
N ARG A 461 -20.77 -8.92 -27.85
CA ARG A 461 -20.09 -9.51 -29.02
C ARG A 461 -20.42 -10.99 -29.23
N ALA A 462 -20.55 -11.74 -28.13
CA ALA A 462 -20.89 -13.15 -28.19
C ALA A 462 -22.35 -13.41 -28.67
N GLN A 463 -23.22 -12.41 -28.67
CA GLN A 463 -24.58 -12.49 -29.19
C GLN A 463 -24.67 -12.23 -30.72
N ALA A 464 -23.59 -11.76 -31.36
CA ALA A 464 -23.58 -11.46 -32.79
C ALA A 464 -23.52 -12.74 -33.62
N GLU A 465 -24.11 -12.71 -34.83
CA GLU A 465 -24.12 -13.88 -35.76
C GLU A 465 -22.70 -14.29 -36.19
N ASP A 466 -21.77 -13.36 -36.25
CA ASP A 466 -20.37 -13.56 -36.59
C ASP A 466 -19.45 -13.67 -35.37
N ALA A 467 -20.01 -14.01 -34.21
CA ALA A 467 -19.28 -14.12 -32.95
C ALA A 467 -18.07 -15.06 -33.08
N ARG A 468 -16.91 -14.55 -32.64
CA ARG A 468 -15.67 -15.33 -32.57
C ARG A 468 -15.48 -15.89 -31.18
N PRO A 469 -14.92 -17.11 -31.03
CA PRO A 469 -14.60 -17.66 -29.73
C PRO A 469 -13.59 -16.73 -29.00
N LEU A 470 -13.79 -16.56 -27.71
CA LEU A 470 -12.85 -15.81 -26.88
C LEU A 470 -11.52 -16.57 -26.74
N PRO A 471 -10.38 -15.87 -26.71
CA PRO A 471 -9.11 -16.45 -26.28
C PRO A 471 -9.23 -17.10 -24.90
N PRO A 472 -8.54 -18.22 -24.62
CA PRO A 472 -8.77 -19.03 -23.42
C PRO A 472 -8.66 -18.24 -22.10
N ALA A 473 -7.66 -17.35 -21.99
CA ALA A 473 -7.47 -16.53 -20.79
C ALA A 473 -8.62 -15.53 -20.55
N LEU A 474 -9.17 -14.97 -21.65
CA LEU A 474 -10.30 -14.04 -21.59
C LEU A 474 -11.62 -14.78 -21.39
N ALA A 475 -11.76 -15.98 -21.96
CA ALA A 475 -12.93 -16.84 -21.72
C ALA A 475 -13.04 -17.20 -20.22
N ALA A 476 -11.94 -17.65 -19.61
CA ALA A 476 -11.91 -17.96 -18.17
C ALA A 476 -12.23 -16.74 -17.32
N MET A 477 -11.74 -15.55 -17.67
CA MET A 477 -12.05 -14.30 -16.96
C MET A 477 -13.52 -13.91 -17.14
N HIS A 478 -14.07 -14.04 -18.34
CA HIS A 478 -15.47 -13.75 -18.65
C HIS A 478 -16.41 -14.68 -17.87
N GLU A 479 -16.10 -15.98 -17.82
CA GLU A 479 -16.85 -16.96 -17.04
C GLU A 479 -16.83 -16.64 -15.54
N ALA A 480 -15.64 -16.40 -14.98
CA ALA A 480 -15.48 -16.02 -13.56
C ALA A 480 -16.21 -14.71 -13.20
N LEU A 481 -16.27 -13.76 -14.13
CA LEU A 481 -17.05 -12.53 -13.94
C LEU A 481 -18.55 -12.80 -14.03
N GLY A 482 -18.99 -13.70 -14.90
CA GLY A 482 -20.39 -14.06 -15.09
C GLY A 482 -21.05 -14.67 -13.85
N GLU A 483 -20.27 -15.28 -12.97
CA GLU A 483 -20.78 -15.83 -11.70
C GLU A 483 -21.32 -14.73 -10.76
N ASP A 484 -20.62 -13.61 -10.69
CA ASP A 484 -20.93 -12.48 -9.78
C ASP A 484 -21.69 -11.32 -10.48
N PHE A 485 -21.52 -11.16 -11.80
CA PHE A 485 -21.94 -9.97 -12.54
C PHE A 485 -22.76 -10.32 -13.79
N PRO A 486 -24.08 -10.51 -13.66
CA PRO A 486 -24.94 -10.84 -14.80
C PRO A 486 -25.01 -9.68 -15.81
N PRO A 487 -25.21 -9.97 -17.10
CA PRO A 487 -25.34 -8.93 -18.14
C PRO A 487 -26.42 -7.89 -17.82
N VAL A 488 -26.16 -6.64 -18.21
CA VAL A 488 -27.11 -5.52 -18.07
C VAL A 488 -28.02 -5.49 -19.28
N ILE A 489 -29.17 -6.14 -19.15
CA ILE A 489 -30.25 -6.15 -20.18
C ILE A 489 -31.21 -4.97 -19.90
N GLU A 490 -31.77 -4.92 -18.70
CA GLU A 490 -32.56 -3.78 -18.20
C GLU A 490 -31.73 -2.98 -17.19
N ASP A 491 -31.90 -1.66 -17.16
CA ASP A 491 -31.20 -0.80 -16.22
C ASP A 491 -31.48 -1.22 -14.77
N ARG A 492 -30.43 -1.28 -14.00
CA ARG A 492 -30.47 -1.52 -12.55
C ARG A 492 -29.37 -0.72 -11.85
N ALA A 493 -29.49 -0.56 -10.55
CA ALA A 493 -28.44 0.09 -9.74
C ALA A 493 -27.18 -0.80 -9.69
N LEU A 494 -26.07 -0.34 -10.28
CA LEU A 494 -24.82 -1.10 -10.37
C LEU A 494 -23.88 -0.88 -9.17
N GLU A 495 -24.27 -0.06 -8.18
CA GLU A 495 -23.41 0.24 -7.02
C GLU A 495 -23.01 -1.04 -6.26
N GLY A 496 -23.94 -1.96 -6.03
CA GLY A 496 -23.66 -3.23 -5.35
C GLY A 496 -22.62 -4.08 -6.09
N GLU A 497 -22.73 -4.16 -7.40
CA GLU A 497 -21.80 -4.89 -8.27
C GLU A 497 -20.42 -4.22 -8.31
N LEU A 498 -20.36 -2.89 -8.40
CA LEU A 498 -19.10 -2.15 -8.33
C LEU A 498 -18.41 -2.36 -6.98
N ARG A 499 -19.13 -2.34 -5.87
CA ARG A 499 -18.59 -2.61 -4.54
C ARG A 499 -18.08 -4.05 -4.41
N LEU A 500 -18.81 -5.03 -4.93
CA LEU A 500 -18.37 -6.43 -4.96
C LEU A 500 -17.11 -6.58 -5.82
N CYS A 501 -17.06 -5.93 -6.98
CA CYS A 501 -15.88 -5.94 -7.84
C CYS A 501 -14.65 -5.36 -7.12
N LEU A 502 -14.81 -4.24 -6.39
CA LEU A 502 -13.75 -3.67 -5.57
C LEU A 502 -13.28 -4.63 -4.47
N GLN A 503 -14.18 -5.36 -3.82
CA GLN A 503 -13.80 -6.40 -2.85
C GLN A 503 -12.99 -7.53 -3.49
N ARG A 504 -13.37 -7.95 -4.72
CA ARG A 504 -12.62 -8.94 -5.50
C ARG A 504 -11.23 -8.41 -5.91
N ILE A 505 -11.11 -7.14 -6.29
CA ILE A 505 -9.82 -6.49 -6.59
C ILE A 505 -8.95 -6.45 -5.33
N ALA A 506 -9.47 -6.00 -4.21
CA ALA A 506 -8.74 -5.93 -2.94
C ALA A 506 -8.28 -7.32 -2.46
N ALA A 507 -9.08 -8.35 -2.71
CA ALA A 507 -8.73 -9.74 -2.40
C ALA A 507 -7.80 -10.39 -3.44
N GLN A 508 -7.41 -9.68 -4.49
CA GLN A 508 -6.64 -10.22 -5.63
C GLN A 508 -7.23 -11.52 -6.17
N HIS A 509 -8.56 -11.52 -6.30
CA HIS A 509 -9.36 -12.73 -6.54
C HIS A 509 -9.00 -13.45 -7.85
N TRP A 510 -8.72 -12.70 -8.91
CA TRP A 510 -8.43 -13.29 -10.21
C TRP A 510 -6.93 -13.60 -10.36
N ARG A 511 -6.63 -14.80 -10.86
CA ARG A 511 -5.28 -15.11 -11.31
C ARG A 511 -5.03 -14.44 -12.66
N LEU A 512 -4.05 -13.54 -12.69
CA LEU A 512 -3.73 -12.75 -13.86
C LEU A 512 -2.45 -13.27 -14.53
N HIS A 513 -1.42 -12.46 -14.61
CA HIS A 513 -0.14 -12.83 -15.21
C HIS A 513 0.83 -13.33 -14.13
N ALA A 514 1.53 -14.43 -14.39
CA ALA A 514 2.58 -14.99 -13.53
C ALA A 514 3.95 -14.62 -14.07
#